data_9212cbedc826d96ba1277e69b12866fa
#
_entry.id   9212cbedc826d96ba1277e69b12866fa
#
_cell.length_a   1.000
_cell.length_b   1.000
_cell.length_c   1.000
_cell.angle_alpha   90.00
_cell.angle_beta   90.00
_cell.angle_gamma   90.00
#
_symmetry.space_group_name_H-M   'P 1'
#
loop_
_entity.id
_entity.type
_entity.pdbx_description
1 polymer ?
#
loop_
_entity_poly.entity_id
_entity_poly.type
_entity_poly.pdbx_seq_one_letter_code
_entity_poly.pdbx_strand_id
1 'polypeptide(L)'
;MAGLSYGFTMLRKDSSLATTAVTPSSPQTSQITRLIDQVSTIIVGKHEQVTLSVICLLASGHLLIEDVPGVGKTTLSHALAHSLGLSFSRIQFTADLLPSDLIGVSVYDRHKEDFIFHPGPVFAQVLLADEINRAGPRTQSALLE
;
A
#
# COMPACT_ATOMS: atom_id res chain seq x y z
N MET A 1 7.98 -25.45 12.30
CA MET A 1 8.44 -24.05 12.13
C MET A 1 7.35 -23.32 11.37
N ALA A 2 6.57 -22.47 12.06
CA ALA A 2 5.57 -21.64 11.41
C ALA A 2 6.33 -20.53 10.64
N GLY A 3 6.25 -20.54 9.32
CA GLY A 3 6.86 -19.52 8.49
C GLY A 3 6.18 -18.16 8.74
N LEU A 4 6.96 -17.15 9.09
CA LEU A 4 6.49 -15.78 9.14
C LEU A 4 6.14 -15.32 7.71
N SER A 5 4.96 -14.77 7.55
CA SER A 5 4.51 -14.15 6.29
C SER A 5 4.75 -12.64 6.39
N TYR A 6 5.53 -12.10 5.46
CA TYR A 6 5.85 -10.67 5.40
C TYR A 6 4.90 -9.98 4.42
N GLY A 7 4.18 -8.97 4.89
CA GLY A 7 3.41 -8.06 4.05
C GLY A 7 4.07 -6.68 4.07
N PHE A 8 4.39 -6.15 2.89
CA PHE A 8 4.93 -4.81 2.73
C PHE A 8 3.91 -3.92 2.04
N THR A 9 3.56 -2.80 2.66
CA THR A 9 2.65 -1.81 2.06
C THR A 9 3.46 -0.60 1.62
N MET A 10 3.49 -0.35 0.31
CA MET A 10 4.18 0.78 -0.30
C MET A 10 3.18 1.87 -0.65
N LEU A 11 3.50 3.11 -0.30
CA LEU A 11 2.75 4.30 -0.70
C LEU A 11 3.52 5.07 -1.77
N ARG A 12 2.81 5.43 -2.84
CA ARG A 12 3.37 6.33 -3.83
C ARG A 12 3.14 7.77 -3.38
N LYS A 13 4.21 8.56 -3.40
CA LYS A 13 4.22 9.97 -3.02
C LYS A 13 3.58 10.82 -4.11
N ASP A 14 2.36 11.30 -3.90
CA ASP A 14 1.88 12.48 -4.60
C ASP A 14 2.43 13.73 -3.93
N SER A 15 3.18 14.55 -4.67
CA SER A 15 4.02 15.64 -4.18
C SER A 15 3.25 16.93 -3.85
N SER A 16 2.04 16.86 -3.29
CA SER A 16 1.22 18.06 -3.03
C SER A 16 0.69 18.21 -1.61
N LEU A 17 1.40 17.73 -0.59
CA LEU A 17 1.03 18.04 0.79
C LEU A 17 1.92 19.16 1.34
N ALA A 18 1.38 20.39 1.36
CA ALA A 18 1.99 21.53 2.04
C ALA A 18 2.08 21.29 3.55
N THR A 19 3.28 21.43 4.11
CA THR A 19 3.54 21.34 5.54
C THR A 19 2.96 22.55 6.24
N THR A 20 1.82 22.39 6.95
CA THR A 20 1.27 23.39 7.85
C THR A 20 1.46 22.95 9.29
N ALA A 21 2.01 23.79 10.15
CA ALA A 21 2.19 23.51 11.57
C ALA A 21 0.83 23.32 12.27
N VAL A 22 0.68 22.19 12.98
CA VAL A 22 -0.59 21.77 13.61
C VAL A 22 -0.66 22.25 15.05
N THR A 23 -1.67 23.07 15.36
CA THR A 23 -2.07 23.40 16.75
C THR A 23 -2.98 22.28 17.29
N PRO A 24 -2.90 21.89 18.59
CA PRO A 24 -3.53 20.65 19.11
C PRO A 24 -5.06 20.59 19.13
N SER A 25 -5.77 21.55 18.56
CA SER A 25 -7.25 21.59 18.49
C SER A 25 -7.79 21.87 17.09
N SER A 26 -7.01 21.56 16.03
CA SER A 26 -7.45 21.81 14.66
C SER A 26 -8.51 20.81 14.18
N PRO A 27 -9.42 21.20 13.26
CA PRO A 27 -10.38 20.29 12.64
C PRO A 27 -9.72 19.04 12.02
N GLN A 28 -8.47 19.15 11.61
CA GLN A 28 -7.67 18.06 11.03
C GLN A 28 -7.37 16.96 12.05
N THR A 29 -7.03 17.32 13.32
CA THR A 29 -6.80 16.32 14.38
C THR A 29 -8.06 15.48 14.63
N SER A 30 -9.25 16.11 14.60
CA SER A 30 -10.51 15.40 14.77
C SER A 30 -10.82 14.44 13.60
N GLN A 31 -10.40 14.76 12.38
CA GLN A 31 -10.57 13.90 11.21
C GLN A 31 -9.66 12.67 11.28
N ILE A 32 -8.40 12.85 11.70
CA ILE A 32 -7.45 11.76 11.90
C ILE A 32 -7.95 10.79 12.97
N THR A 33 -8.43 11.31 14.10
CA THR A 33 -9.00 10.49 15.17
C THR A 33 -10.19 9.67 14.67
N ARG A 34 -11.12 10.29 13.93
CA ARG A 34 -12.26 9.59 13.34
C ARG A 34 -11.83 8.50 12.36
N LEU A 35 -10.80 8.75 11.55
CA LEU A 35 -10.25 7.75 10.64
C LEU A 35 -9.69 6.55 11.41
N ILE A 36 -8.91 6.79 12.48
CA ILE A 36 -8.36 5.73 13.33
C ILE A 36 -9.50 4.93 13.97
N ASP A 37 -10.50 5.59 14.52
CA ASP A 37 -11.67 4.95 15.13
C ASP A 37 -12.42 4.10 14.10
N GLN A 38 -12.69 4.62 12.91
CA GLN A 38 -13.36 3.89 11.83
C GLN A 38 -12.60 2.63 11.42
N VAL A 39 -11.29 2.72 11.22
CA VAL A 39 -10.47 1.54 10.88
C VAL A 39 -10.41 0.56 12.05
N SER A 40 -10.35 1.05 13.29
CA SER A 40 -10.33 0.22 14.50
C SER A 40 -11.63 -0.57 14.72
N THR A 41 -12.76 -0.16 14.14
CA THR A 41 -13.99 -0.97 14.15
C THR A 41 -13.87 -2.23 13.29
N ILE A 42 -13.04 -2.18 12.25
CA ILE A 42 -12.78 -3.30 11.34
C ILE A 42 -11.65 -4.19 11.91
N ILE A 43 -10.61 -3.57 12.44
CA ILE A 43 -9.41 -4.23 12.98
C ILE A 43 -9.46 -4.22 14.49
N VAL A 44 -10.23 -5.13 15.05
CA VAL A 44 -10.49 -5.19 16.49
C VAL A 44 -9.24 -5.60 17.26
N GLY A 45 -8.98 -4.92 18.39
CA GLY A 45 -7.90 -5.27 19.33
C GLY A 45 -6.49 -4.81 18.90
N LYS A 46 -6.34 -4.06 17.81
CA LYS A 46 -5.04 -3.58 17.29
C LYS A 46 -5.02 -2.05 17.08
N HIS A 47 -5.56 -1.29 18.02
CA HIS A 47 -5.67 0.16 17.91
C HIS A 47 -4.32 0.87 17.72
N GLU A 48 -3.29 0.43 18.43
CA GLU A 48 -1.93 0.98 18.30
C GLU A 48 -1.38 0.76 16.88
N GLN A 49 -1.50 -0.45 16.35
CA GLN A 49 -1.05 -0.81 15.01
C GLN A 49 -1.81 -0.01 13.93
N VAL A 50 -3.12 0.18 14.11
CA VAL A 50 -3.93 1.04 13.23
C VAL A 50 -3.43 2.47 13.30
N THR A 51 -3.19 3.03 14.49
CA THR A 51 -2.68 4.38 14.68
C THR A 51 -1.33 4.58 14.00
N LEU A 52 -0.37 3.67 14.22
CA LEU A 52 0.94 3.73 13.60
C LEU A 52 0.86 3.62 12.08
N SER A 53 -0.05 2.79 11.56
CA SER A 53 -0.29 2.64 10.13
C SER A 53 -0.82 3.93 9.51
N VAL A 54 -1.79 4.59 10.16
CA VAL A 54 -2.32 5.89 9.72
C VAL A 54 -1.23 6.96 9.72
N ILE A 55 -0.40 7.03 10.78
CA ILE A 55 0.72 7.96 10.86
C ILE A 55 1.71 7.72 9.72
N CYS A 56 2.07 6.46 9.46
CA CYS A 56 2.97 6.08 8.37
C CYS A 56 2.42 6.54 7.01
N LEU A 57 1.12 6.30 6.75
CA LEU A 57 0.44 6.71 5.54
C LEU A 57 0.45 8.24 5.36
N LEU A 58 0.11 8.98 6.40
CA LEU A 58 0.10 10.45 6.37
C LEU A 58 1.50 11.05 6.16
N ALA A 59 2.53 10.35 6.65
CA ALA A 59 3.92 10.71 6.42
C ALA A 59 4.45 10.28 5.03
N SER A 60 3.59 9.72 4.15
CA SER A 60 3.98 9.13 2.86
C SER A 60 5.10 8.09 3.00
N GLY A 61 5.07 7.34 4.10
CA GLY A 61 6.04 6.30 4.42
C GLY A 61 5.63 4.93 3.91
N HIS A 62 6.55 3.98 4.04
CA HIS A 62 6.32 2.57 3.74
C HIS A 62 6.12 1.79 5.03
N LEU A 63 5.08 0.96 5.08
CA LEU A 63 4.73 0.16 6.24
C LEU A 63 5.14 -1.30 6.03
N LEU A 64 6.03 -1.80 6.88
CA LEU A 64 6.33 -3.23 6.96
C LEU A 64 5.44 -3.87 8.03
N ILE A 65 4.63 -4.83 7.62
CA ILE A 65 3.77 -5.59 8.53
C ILE A 65 4.32 -7.01 8.66
N GLU A 66 4.90 -7.30 9.80
CA GLU A 66 5.40 -8.62 10.16
C GLU A 66 4.46 -9.27 11.17
N ASP A 67 3.83 -10.37 10.80
CA ASP A 67 2.94 -11.11 11.69
C ASP A 67 2.68 -12.51 11.11
N VAL A 68 2.07 -13.39 11.90
CA VAL A 68 1.66 -14.71 11.43
C VAL A 68 0.62 -14.64 10.31
N PRO A 69 0.51 -15.66 9.45
CA PRO A 69 -0.53 -15.73 8.43
C PRO A 69 -1.94 -15.64 9.03
N GLY A 70 -2.85 -14.94 8.34
CA GLY A 70 -4.27 -14.90 8.73
C GLY A 70 -4.66 -13.81 9.75
N VAL A 71 -3.75 -12.96 10.20
CA VAL A 71 -4.02 -11.91 11.21
C VAL A 71 -4.64 -10.62 10.66
N GLY A 72 -5.07 -10.62 9.41
CA GLY A 72 -5.80 -9.48 8.84
C GLY A 72 -4.93 -8.40 8.17
N LYS A 73 -3.68 -8.71 7.75
CA LYS A 73 -2.79 -7.77 7.04
C LYS A 73 -3.46 -7.14 5.81
N THR A 74 -4.08 -7.98 4.98
CA THR A 74 -4.82 -7.54 3.79
C THR A 74 -6.03 -6.69 4.15
N THR A 75 -6.76 -7.08 5.21
CA THR A 75 -7.93 -6.34 5.70
C THR A 75 -7.53 -4.95 6.19
N LEU A 76 -6.42 -4.83 6.93
CA LEU A 76 -5.90 -3.55 7.41
C LEU A 76 -5.53 -2.64 6.23
N SER A 77 -4.73 -3.13 5.28
CA SER A 77 -4.29 -2.35 4.12
C SER A 77 -5.47 -1.89 3.26
N HIS A 78 -6.45 -2.76 3.03
CA HIS A 78 -7.67 -2.44 2.29
C HIS A 78 -8.55 -1.43 3.04
N ALA A 79 -8.75 -1.62 4.35
CA ALA A 79 -9.53 -0.70 5.17
C ALA A 79 -8.93 0.71 5.19
N LEU A 80 -7.60 0.82 5.33
CA LEU A 80 -6.88 2.09 5.29
C LEU A 80 -7.06 2.79 3.93
N ALA A 81 -6.80 2.08 2.82
CA ALA A 81 -6.93 2.64 1.49
C ALA A 81 -8.37 3.11 1.21
N HIS A 82 -9.37 2.28 1.54
CA HIS A 82 -10.77 2.60 1.35
C HIS A 82 -11.24 3.79 2.20
N SER A 83 -10.83 3.84 3.48
CA SER A 83 -11.20 4.93 4.38
C SER A 83 -10.60 6.28 3.98
N LEU A 84 -9.50 6.26 3.24
CA LEU A 84 -8.83 7.45 2.70
C LEU A 84 -9.25 7.76 1.25
N GLY A 85 -10.10 6.94 0.63
CA GLY A 85 -10.49 7.09 -0.78
C GLY A 85 -9.35 6.88 -1.77
N LEU A 86 -8.33 6.09 -1.39
CA LEU A 86 -7.15 5.83 -2.21
C LEU A 86 -7.35 4.59 -3.07
N SER A 87 -6.75 4.60 -4.27
CA SER A 87 -6.69 3.40 -5.11
C SER A 87 -5.81 2.34 -4.45
N PHE A 88 -6.30 1.10 -4.44
CA PHE A 88 -5.64 -0.03 -3.78
C PHE A 88 -5.32 -1.13 -4.78
N SER A 89 -4.12 -1.69 -4.69
CA SER A 89 -3.74 -2.90 -5.39
C SER A 89 -3.05 -3.88 -4.45
N ARG A 90 -3.20 -5.18 -4.72
CA ARG A 90 -2.50 -6.25 -4.00
C ARG A 90 -1.73 -7.10 -4.97
N ILE A 91 -0.48 -7.39 -4.63
CA ILE A 91 0.37 -8.32 -5.36
C ILE A 91 0.83 -9.41 -4.40
N GLN A 92 0.63 -10.64 -4.81
CA GLN A 92 1.24 -11.82 -4.19
C GLN A 92 2.55 -12.09 -4.91
N PHE A 93 3.69 -11.93 -4.24
CA PHE A 93 4.98 -12.18 -4.84
C PHE A 93 5.27 -13.68 -4.92
N THR A 94 5.77 -14.10 -6.08
CA THR A 94 6.19 -15.46 -6.39
C THR A 94 7.55 -15.42 -7.09
N ALA A 95 8.24 -16.56 -7.15
CA ALA A 95 9.60 -16.62 -7.72
C ALA A 95 9.62 -16.35 -9.25
N ASP A 96 8.51 -16.55 -9.92
CA ASP A 96 8.31 -16.38 -11.38
C ASP A 96 7.77 -14.99 -11.76
N LEU A 97 7.41 -14.13 -10.78
CA LEU A 97 6.91 -12.78 -11.04
C LEU A 97 7.98 -11.92 -11.71
N LEU A 98 7.61 -11.29 -12.81
CA LEU A 98 8.51 -10.42 -13.60
C LEU A 98 8.34 -8.93 -13.21
N PRO A 99 9.36 -8.09 -13.40
CA PRO A 99 9.25 -6.64 -13.23
C PRO A 99 8.12 -6.01 -14.04
N SER A 100 7.89 -6.50 -15.27
CA SER A 100 6.80 -6.04 -16.15
C SER A 100 5.40 -6.28 -15.56
N ASP A 101 5.24 -7.31 -14.72
CA ASP A 101 3.97 -7.59 -14.05
C ASP A 101 3.65 -6.52 -12.97
N LEU A 102 4.68 -5.86 -12.46
CA LEU A 102 4.57 -4.76 -11.51
C LEU A 102 4.36 -3.42 -12.19
N ILE A 103 5.22 -3.10 -13.18
CA ILE A 103 5.28 -1.79 -13.84
C ILE A 103 4.22 -1.69 -14.93
N GLY A 104 3.89 -2.80 -15.58
CA GLY A 104 3.02 -2.82 -16.75
C GLY A 104 3.79 -2.93 -18.05
N VAL A 105 3.04 -2.95 -19.15
CA VAL A 105 3.56 -3.19 -20.50
C VAL A 105 2.95 -2.26 -21.52
N SER A 106 3.71 -1.92 -22.55
CA SER A 106 3.19 -1.25 -23.74
C SER A 106 2.78 -2.31 -24.78
N VAL A 107 1.53 -2.26 -25.22
CA VAL A 107 0.97 -3.16 -26.22
C VAL A 107 0.61 -2.36 -27.47
N TYR A 108 0.97 -2.87 -28.63
CA TYR A 108 0.60 -2.24 -29.92
C TYR A 108 -0.90 -2.46 -30.21
N ASP A 109 -1.64 -1.35 -30.29
CA ASP A 109 -3.05 -1.35 -30.67
C ASP A 109 -3.15 -1.16 -32.21
N ARG A 110 -3.63 -2.20 -32.92
CA ARG A 110 -3.77 -2.18 -34.37
C ARG A 110 -4.84 -1.21 -34.88
N HIS A 111 -5.83 -0.87 -34.04
CA HIS A 111 -6.89 0.08 -34.44
C HIS A 111 -6.45 1.53 -34.29
N LYS A 112 -5.54 1.80 -33.38
CA LYS A 112 -4.98 3.14 -33.15
C LYS A 112 -3.63 3.32 -33.82
N GLU A 113 -3.06 2.25 -34.34
CA GLU A 113 -1.71 2.22 -34.94
C GLU A 113 -0.62 2.78 -34.01
N ASP A 114 -0.78 2.57 -32.69
CA ASP A 114 0.09 3.14 -31.67
C ASP A 114 0.30 2.18 -30.50
N PHE A 115 1.36 2.43 -29.72
CA PHE A 115 1.62 1.70 -28.48
C PHE A 115 0.84 2.28 -27.31
N ILE A 116 -0.02 1.47 -26.69
CA ILE A 116 -0.76 1.84 -25.51
C ILE A 116 -0.09 1.22 -24.28
N PHE A 117 0.29 2.07 -23.33
CA PHE A 117 0.81 1.62 -22.04
C PHE A 117 -0.32 1.16 -21.14
N HIS A 118 -0.26 -0.10 -20.70
CA HIS A 118 -1.13 -0.68 -19.69
C HIS A 118 -0.40 -0.63 -18.34
N PRO A 119 -0.76 0.32 -17.45
CA PRO A 119 -0.09 0.47 -16.16
C PRO A 119 -0.29 -0.77 -15.29
N GLY A 120 0.80 -1.19 -14.65
CA GLY A 120 0.78 -2.27 -13.68
C GLY A 120 0.29 -1.83 -12.29
N PRO A 121 0.20 -2.76 -11.35
CA PRO A 121 -0.31 -2.52 -10.01
C PRO A 121 0.52 -1.54 -9.17
N VAL A 122 1.78 -1.30 -9.51
CA VAL A 122 2.66 -0.33 -8.82
C VAL A 122 2.13 1.11 -8.94
N PHE A 123 1.27 1.40 -9.90
CA PHE A 123 0.67 2.73 -10.07
C PHE A 123 -0.53 3.00 -9.15
N ALA A 124 -0.95 2.03 -8.33
CA ALA A 124 -1.92 2.29 -7.27
C ALA A 124 -1.32 3.19 -6.18
N GLN A 125 -2.17 4.00 -5.52
CA GLN A 125 -1.72 4.87 -4.43
C GLN A 125 -1.33 4.09 -3.17
N VAL A 126 -1.98 2.94 -2.95
CA VAL A 126 -1.62 1.98 -1.89
C VAL A 126 -1.41 0.62 -2.53
N LEU A 127 -0.21 0.07 -2.38
CA LEU A 127 0.15 -1.25 -2.85
C LEU A 127 0.45 -2.17 -1.67
N LEU A 128 -0.27 -3.28 -1.55
CA LEU A 128 0.08 -4.37 -0.65
C LEU A 128 0.93 -5.38 -1.38
N ALA A 129 2.23 -5.42 -1.04
CA ALA A 129 3.17 -6.43 -1.50
C ALA A 129 3.18 -7.60 -0.50
N ASP A 130 2.52 -8.70 -0.85
CA ASP A 130 2.42 -9.88 0.01
C ASP A 130 3.52 -10.89 -0.32
N GLU A 131 4.21 -11.39 0.70
CA GLU A 131 5.32 -12.34 0.56
C GLU A 131 6.48 -11.84 -0.34
N ILE A 132 6.87 -10.58 -0.19
CA ILE A 132 7.90 -9.92 -1.00
C ILE A 132 9.24 -10.68 -1.01
N ASN A 133 9.55 -11.42 0.04
CA ASN A 133 10.74 -12.25 0.17
C ASN A 133 10.79 -13.43 -0.82
N ARG A 134 9.67 -13.77 -1.47
CA ARG A 134 9.61 -14.84 -2.49
C ARG A 134 9.99 -14.35 -3.88
N ALA A 135 9.99 -13.05 -4.11
CA ALA A 135 10.37 -12.46 -5.39
C ALA A 135 11.87 -12.59 -5.66
N GLY A 136 12.21 -12.75 -6.94
CA GLY A 136 13.60 -12.63 -7.38
C GLY A 136 14.17 -11.21 -7.18
N PRO A 137 15.50 -11.05 -7.05
CA PRO A 137 16.13 -9.75 -6.78
C PRO A 137 15.76 -8.66 -7.80
N ARG A 138 15.61 -9.01 -9.07
CA ARG A 138 15.22 -8.06 -10.14
C ARG A 138 13.83 -7.50 -9.91
N THR A 139 12.89 -8.34 -9.51
CA THR A 139 11.51 -7.95 -9.25
C THR A 139 11.40 -7.12 -7.96
N GLN A 140 12.21 -7.45 -6.93
CA GLN A 140 12.29 -6.62 -5.73
C GLN A 140 12.87 -5.24 -6.04
N SER A 141 13.92 -5.15 -6.89
CA SER A 141 14.51 -3.86 -7.29
C SER A 141 13.51 -2.97 -8.05
N ALA A 142 12.63 -3.56 -8.85
CA ALA A 142 11.60 -2.80 -9.59
C ALA A 142 10.56 -2.10 -8.68
N LEU A 143 10.50 -2.44 -7.40
CA LEU A 143 9.67 -1.73 -6.41
C LEU A 143 10.36 -0.47 -5.85
N LEU A 144 11.68 -0.35 -6.01
CA LEU A 144 12.47 0.74 -5.42
C LEU A 144 12.70 1.89 -6.42
N GLU A 145 12.38 1.69 -7.70
CA GLU A 145 12.44 2.67 -8.78
C GLU A 145 11.12 3.43 -8.93
#